data_6fa1e0bba83cfe2cb547f927d491c0a7
#
_entry.id   6fa1e0bba83cfe2cb547f927d491c0a7
#
_cell.length_a   1.000
_cell.length_b   1.000
_cell.length_c   1.000
_cell.angle_alpha   90.00
_cell.angle_beta   90.00
_cell.angle_gamma   90.00
#
_symmetry.space_group_name_H-M   'P 1'
#
loop_
_entity.id
_entity.type
_entity.pdbx_description
1 polymer ?
#
loop_
_entity_poly.entity_id
_entity_poly.type
_entity_poly.pdbx_seq_one_letter_code
_entity_poly.pdbx_strand_id
1 'polypeptide(L)'
;MLPQMPKTGDRRFAGENWAQNPLSVYSVTAYQMQARALMGMVDAVEADEKTRARIRFGVEQWLAAMSPSNFLAFNADAQKKAIETHGESIAKGVANLLHDMRQGHISMTDESRFEVGRNVATTEGAVVFENELFQLLEYKPLTAKVYERPFLMVPPCINKYYILDLQPENSVIRYAVSQGHRTFVISWRNPDESLGHKTWDDYIEQAVLTAIAKTQEISGVEKINALGFCVGGTMLTNALAVLAARGQDVVASATFLTTLINFADTGILDVFIDENFVRMREMQMGQGGLMKGQDLASTFSFLRPNELVWNYVVGNYLKGETPPPFDLLYWNSDSTNLPGPYYAWYLRNFYLENKLIEPGALTVCGEQLDLRQVKLPVYIYGSREDHIVPADAAYASTQVLPGKKRFVMGASGHIAGVINPPAKNKRSHWVREDGKLPATLQGWLAGADELPGSWWDDWSEWLKGHAGKQIAAPKTYGKGPKYKVIEPAPGRYVKAKA
;
A
#
# COMPACT_ATOMS: atom_id res chain seq x y z
N MET A 1 -2.79 -46.12 22.21
CA MET A 1 -2.95 -44.68 22.49
C MET A 1 -3.06 -43.95 21.16
N LEU A 2 -4.11 -43.19 20.95
CA LEU A 2 -4.17 -42.26 19.79
C LEU A 2 -3.04 -41.23 19.95
N PRO A 3 -2.31 -40.91 18.88
CA PRO A 3 -1.30 -39.87 18.94
C PRO A 3 -1.94 -38.55 19.39
N GLN A 4 -1.33 -37.88 20.35
CA GLN A 4 -1.80 -36.58 20.79
C GLN A 4 -1.46 -35.52 19.74
N MET A 5 -2.38 -34.59 19.49
CA MET A 5 -2.15 -33.46 18.59
C MET A 5 -0.94 -32.66 19.06
N PRO A 6 0.06 -32.42 18.21
CA PRO A 6 1.19 -31.58 18.57
C PRO A 6 0.72 -30.18 19.01
N LYS A 7 1.27 -29.62 20.07
CA LYS A 7 1.07 -28.23 20.43
C LYS A 7 1.82 -27.34 19.43
N THR A 8 1.13 -26.86 18.43
CA THR A 8 1.77 -26.23 17.28
C THR A 8 1.81 -24.70 17.32
N GLY A 9 0.91 -24.09 18.06
CA GLY A 9 0.66 -22.65 17.94
C GLY A 9 0.10 -22.23 16.56
N ASP A 10 0.00 -23.17 15.63
CA ASP A 10 -0.50 -22.92 14.27
C ASP A 10 -2.04 -22.89 14.26
N ARG A 11 -2.58 -21.70 14.00
CA ARG A 11 -4.03 -21.46 14.02
C ARG A 11 -4.81 -22.30 13.01
N ARG A 12 -4.17 -22.79 11.95
CA ARG A 12 -4.82 -23.64 10.93
C ARG A 12 -5.32 -24.96 11.50
N PHE A 13 -4.70 -25.42 12.59
CA PHE A 13 -4.99 -26.71 13.24
C PHE A 13 -5.52 -26.54 14.68
N ALA A 14 -5.95 -25.36 15.07
CA ALA A 14 -6.37 -25.05 16.44
C ALA A 14 -7.78 -25.56 16.79
N GLY A 15 -8.57 -25.97 15.82
CA GLY A 15 -9.93 -26.48 16.03
C GLY A 15 -9.95 -27.84 16.75
N GLU A 16 -10.93 -28.05 17.65
CA GLU A 16 -11.08 -29.32 18.39
C GLU A 16 -11.23 -30.54 17.47
N ASN A 17 -11.85 -30.36 16.31
CA ASN A 17 -12.08 -31.44 15.34
C ASN A 17 -10.78 -32.07 14.84
N TRP A 18 -9.72 -31.29 14.75
CA TRP A 18 -8.39 -31.77 14.36
C TRP A 18 -7.82 -32.77 15.35
N ALA A 19 -7.96 -32.52 16.64
CA ALA A 19 -7.47 -33.40 17.70
C ALA A 19 -8.32 -34.69 17.83
N GLN A 20 -9.57 -34.66 17.39
CA GLN A 20 -10.50 -35.78 17.49
C GLN A 20 -10.41 -36.76 16.30
N ASN A 21 -9.81 -36.34 15.17
CA ASN A 21 -9.66 -37.15 13.96
C ASN A 21 -8.23 -37.72 13.87
N PRO A 22 -8.05 -39.06 14.00
CA PRO A 22 -6.72 -39.68 13.97
C PRO A 22 -5.93 -39.44 12.69
N LEU A 23 -6.62 -39.39 11.53
CA LEU A 23 -6.01 -39.09 10.24
C LEU A 23 -5.49 -37.63 10.19
N SER A 24 -6.26 -36.70 10.73
CA SER A 24 -5.84 -35.30 10.83
C SER A 24 -4.66 -35.14 11.77
N VAL A 25 -4.67 -35.78 12.94
CA VAL A 25 -3.53 -35.78 13.87
C VAL A 25 -2.27 -36.31 13.20
N TYR A 26 -2.37 -37.44 12.49
CA TYR A 26 -1.23 -38.04 11.77
C TYR A 26 -0.72 -37.10 10.67
N SER A 27 -1.60 -36.58 9.82
CA SER A 27 -1.23 -35.70 8.71
C SER A 27 -0.59 -34.39 9.18
N VAL A 28 -1.11 -33.78 10.24
CA VAL A 28 -0.52 -32.56 10.84
C VAL A 28 0.83 -32.85 11.45
N THR A 29 0.97 -33.98 12.15
CA THR A 29 2.26 -34.38 12.75
C THR A 29 3.33 -34.59 11.67
N ALA A 30 2.99 -35.35 10.61
CA ALA A 30 3.90 -35.59 9.49
C ALA A 30 4.28 -34.29 8.77
N TYR A 31 3.29 -33.43 8.49
CA TYR A 31 3.52 -32.12 7.89
C TYR A 31 4.48 -31.25 8.70
N GLN A 32 4.30 -31.21 10.03
CA GLN A 32 5.18 -30.41 10.89
C GLN A 32 6.59 -30.97 11.02
N MET A 33 6.72 -32.29 11.02
CA MET A 33 8.06 -32.93 10.97
C MET A 33 8.77 -32.58 9.66
N GLN A 34 8.07 -32.66 8.54
CA GLN A 34 8.59 -32.29 7.22
C GLN A 34 8.93 -30.80 7.15
N ALA A 35 8.05 -29.91 7.66
CA ALA A 35 8.29 -28.48 7.68
C ALA A 35 9.56 -28.14 8.47
N ARG A 36 9.75 -28.74 9.65
CA ARG A 36 10.97 -28.55 10.46
C ARG A 36 12.22 -29.04 9.74
N ALA A 37 12.14 -30.20 9.09
CA ALA A 37 13.26 -30.76 8.34
C ALA A 37 13.67 -29.87 7.17
N LEU A 38 12.70 -29.42 6.36
CA LEU A 38 12.95 -28.53 5.21
C LEU A 38 13.50 -27.18 5.64
N MET A 39 12.94 -26.55 6.70
CA MET A 39 13.44 -25.29 7.20
C MET A 39 14.84 -25.44 7.80
N GLY A 40 15.13 -26.55 8.48
CA GLY A 40 16.49 -26.88 8.95
C GLY A 40 17.49 -27.04 7.79
N MET A 41 17.07 -27.62 6.66
CA MET A 41 17.89 -27.67 5.44
C MET A 41 18.16 -26.26 4.89
N VAL A 42 17.15 -25.40 4.83
CA VAL A 42 17.31 -24.00 4.39
C VAL A 42 18.33 -23.28 5.25
N ASP A 43 18.27 -23.45 6.57
CA ASP A 43 19.20 -22.80 7.51
C ASP A 43 20.65 -23.31 7.32
N ALA A 44 20.82 -24.56 6.88
CA ALA A 44 22.11 -25.19 6.64
C ALA A 44 22.69 -24.90 5.24
N VAL A 45 21.96 -24.22 4.34
CA VAL A 45 22.47 -23.89 3.00
C VAL A 45 23.63 -22.92 3.09
N GLU A 46 24.76 -23.29 2.54
CA GLU A 46 25.94 -22.44 2.36
C GLU A 46 25.75 -21.58 1.08
N ALA A 47 25.15 -20.42 1.24
CA ALA A 47 24.93 -19.45 0.16
C ALA A 47 24.95 -18.01 0.74
N ASP A 48 25.03 -17.01 -0.16
CA ASP A 48 24.82 -15.63 0.23
C ASP A 48 23.40 -15.41 0.81
N GLU A 49 23.24 -14.34 1.55
CA GLU A 49 22.00 -14.04 2.29
C GLU A 49 20.78 -13.96 1.36
N LYS A 50 20.92 -13.34 0.19
CA LYS A 50 19.84 -13.19 -0.79
C LYS A 50 19.42 -14.53 -1.39
N THR A 51 20.38 -15.37 -1.76
CA THR A 51 20.10 -16.73 -2.27
C THR A 51 19.40 -17.56 -1.20
N ARG A 52 19.86 -17.49 0.05
CA ARG A 52 19.21 -18.19 1.17
C ARG A 52 17.78 -17.69 1.41
N ALA A 53 17.56 -16.37 1.35
CA ALA A 53 16.22 -15.78 1.48
C ALA A 53 15.27 -16.27 0.37
N ARG A 54 15.77 -16.41 -0.88
CA ARG A 54 14.99 -16.97 -2.01
C ARG A 54 14.63 -18.42 -1.80
N ILE A 55 15.57 -19.24 -1.36
CA ILE A 55 15.33 -20.66 -1.07
C ILE A 55 14.30 -20.77 0.06
N ARG A 56 14.47 -19.99 1.13
CA ARG A 56 13.52 -19.92 2.25
C ARG A 56 12.13 -19.57 1.77
N PHE A 57 12.00 -18.51 0.99
CA PHE A 57 10.72 -18.07 0.42
C PHE A 57 10.06 -19.18 -0.40
N GLY A 58 10.81 -19.84 -1.29
CA GLY A 58 10.29 -20.96 -2.09
C GLY A 58 9.80 -22.13 -1.23
N VAL A 59 10.56 -22.51 -0.19
CA VAL A 59 10.16 -23.57 0.74
C VAL A 59 8.92 -23.17 1.56
N GLU A 60 8.85 -21.93 2.03
CA GLU A 60 7.67 -21.41 2.74
C GLU A 60 6.41 -21.42 1.87
N GLN A 61 6.53 -21.03 0.58
CA GLN A 61 5.42 -21.12 -0.38
C GLN A 61 4.96 -22.56 -0.57
N TRP A 62 5.90 -23.49 -0.73
CA TRP A 62 5.58 -24.90 -0.86
C TRP A 62 4.90 -25.46 0.40
N LEU A 63 5.42 -25.15 1.59
CA LEU A 63 4.83 -25.56 2.87
C LEU A 63 3.43 -24.96 3.06
N ALA A 64 3.22 -23.71 2.67
CA ALA A 64 1.90 -23.09 2.74
C ALA A 64 0.89 -23.83 1.83
N ALA A 65 1.29 -24.16 0.59
CA ALA A 65 0.46 -24.86 -0.37
C ALA A 65 0.14 -26.31 0.06
N MET A 66 1.13 -27.01 0.61
CA MET A 66 1.04 -28.44 0.98
C MET A 66 0.47 -28.68 2.37
N SER A 67 0.00 -27.64 3.04
CA SER A 67 -0.62 -27.79 4.35
C SER A 67 -1.85 -28.72 4.30
N PRO A 68 -1.98 -29.70 5.23
CA PRO A 68 -3.15 -30.57 5.31
C PRO A 68 -4.48 -29.81 5.37
N SER A 69 -4.48 -28.58 5.91
CA SER A 69 -5.67 -27.74 5.97
C SER A 69 -6.25 -27.38 4.60
N ASN A 70 -5.43 -27.41 3.54
CA ASN A 70 -5.85 -27.01 2.19
C ASN A 70 -6.56 -28.13 1.41
N PHE A 71 -6.65 -29.33 1.97
CA PHE A 71 -7.22 -30.49 1.31
C PHE A 71 -8.42 -31.03 2.07
N LEU A 72 -9.58 -31.16 1.41
CA LEU A 72 -10.80 -31.66 2.03
C LEU A 72 -10.60 -33.04 2.71
N ALA A 73 -9.78 -33.91 2.10
CA ALA A 73 -9.48 -35.25 2.64
C ALA A 73 -8.77 -35.24 4.01
N PHE A 74 -8.10 -34.14 4.36
CA PHE A 74 -7.33 -34.01 5.61
C PHE A 74 -7.88 -32.95 6.55
N ASN A 75 -8.71 -32.01 6.04
CA ASN A 75 -9.25 -30.92 6.82
C ASN A 75 -10.45 -31.36 7.65
N ALA A 76 -10.23 -31.63 8.95
CA ALA A 76 -11.25 -32.12 9.85
C ALA A 76 -12.46 -31.18 10.01
N ASP A 77 -12.24 -29.86 10.02
CA ASP A 77 -13.31 -28.89 10.13
C ASP A 77 -14.17 -28.83 8.87
N ALA A 78 -13.55 -28.89 7.69
CA ALA A 78 -14.26 -28.93 6.42
C ALA A 78 -15.06 -30.21 6.24
N GLN A 79 -14.50 -31.36 6.63
CA GLN A 79 -15.19 -32.65 6.63
C GLN A 79 -16.42 -32.64 7.55
N LYS A 80 -16.25 -32.17 8.79
CA LYS A 80 -17.36 -32.05 9.74
C LYS A 80 -18.46 -31.18 9.17
N LYS A 81 -18.11 -30.03 8.63
CA LYS A 81 -19.07 -29.10 8.01
C LYS A 81 -19.82 -29.75 6.83
N ALA A 82 -19.10 -30.49 5.98
CA ALA A 82 -19.73 -31.22 4.87
C ALA A 82 -20.75 -32.26 5.35
N ILE A 83 -20.45 -32.96 6.43
CA ILE A 83 -21.38 -33.95 7.04
C ILE A 83 -22.59 -33.24 7.65
N GLU A 84 -22.37 -32.20 8.46
CA GLU A 84 -23.42 -31.43 9.13
C GLU A 84 -24.37 -30.74 8.15
N THR A 85 -23.87 -30.32 6.98
CA THR A 85 -24.64 -29.65 5.92
C THR A 85 -25.16 -30.62 4.84
N HIS A 86 -25.02 -31.94 5.05
CA HIS A 86 -25.37 -32.95 4.04
C HIS A 86 -24.78 -32.70 2.65
N GLY A 87 -23.55 -32.17 2.60
CA GLY A 87 -22.82 -31.86 1.35
C GLY A 87 -23.09 -30.47 0.77
N GLU A 88 -24.02 -29.68 1.34
CA GLU A 88 -24.33 -28.33 0.85
C GLU A 88 -23.09 -27.42 0.86
N SER A 89 -22.24 -27.52 1.88
CA SER A 89 -21.00 -26.74 1.95
C SER A 89 -20.05 -27.03 0.78
N ILE A 90 -19.99 -28.26 0.30
CA ILE A 90 -19.18 -28.63 -0.88
C ILE A 90 -19.78 -27.99 -2.14
N ALA A 91 -21.10 -28.06 -2.33
CA ALA A 91 -21.77 -27.46 -3.47
C ALA A 91 -21.56 -25.92 -3.51
N LYS A 92 -21.68 -25.26 -2.36
CA LYS A 92 -21.37 -23.81 -2.23
C LYS A 92 -19.89 -23.54 -2.51
N GLY A 93 -18.99 -24.37 -2.01
CA GLY A 93 -17.55 -24.26 -2.26
C GLY A 93 -17.20 -24.32 -3.75
N VAL A 94 -17.81 -25.25 -4.49
CA VAL A 94 -17.66 -25.34 -5.94
C VAL A 94 -18.21 -24.10 -6.64
N ALA A 95 -19.37 -23.60 -6.23
CA ALA A 95 -19.96 -22.38 -6.77
C ALA A 95 -19.05 -21.16 -6.55
N ASN A 96 -18.47 -21.01 -5.35
CA ASN A 96 -17.51 -19.96 -5.03
C ASN A 96 -16.25 -20.06 -5.90
N LEU A 97 -15.70 -21.27 -6.09
CA LEU A 97 -14.55 -21.49 -6.95
C LEU A 97 -14.84 -21.07 -8.41
N LEU A 98 -15.98 -21.47 -8.94
CA LEU A 98 -16.39 -21.09 -10.30
C LEU A 98 -16.62 -19.58 -10.45
N HIS A 99 -17.13 -18.93 -9.40
CA HIS A 99 -17.26 -17.47 -9.35
C HIS A 99 -15.88 -16.81 -9.42
N ASP A 100 -14.96 -17.20 -8.56
CA ASP A 100 -13.62 -16.64 -8.48
C ASP A 100 -12.79 -16.90 -9.75
N MET A 101 -12.96 -18.07 -10.39
CA MET A 101 -12.36 -18.35 -11.70
C MET A 101 -12.86 -17.40 -12.80
N ARG A 102 -14.13 -16.99 -12.76
CA ARG A 102 -14.70 -16.06 -13.74
C ARG A 102 -14.24 -14.62 -13.53
N GLN A 103 -14.13 -14.21 -12.28
CA GLN A 103 -13.64 -12.86 -11.95
C GLN A 103 -12.10 -12.75 -12.00
N GLY A 104 -11.40 -13.90 -11.95
CA GLY A 104 -9.95 -14.00 -12.09
C GLY A 104 -9.16 -13.75 -10.80
N HIS A 105 -9.78 -13.66 -9.65
CA HIS A 105 -9.13 -13.55 -8.34
C HIS A 105 -9.92 -14.25 -7.24
N ILE A 106 -9.26 -14.56 -6.13
CA ILE A 106 -9.89 -15.16 -4.94
C ILE A 106 -10.65 -14.07 -4.20
N SER A 107 -11.92 -14.32 -3.90
CA SER A 107 -12.73 -13.42 -3.07
C SER A 107 -12.22 -13.41 -1.63
N MET A 108 -11.62 -12.30 -1.20
CA MET A 108 -11.13 -12.10 0.17
C MET A 108 -12.14 -11.39 1.07
N THR A 109 -13.22 -10.88 0.49
CA THR A 109 -14.30 -10.17 1.16
C THR A 109 -15.59 -10.38 0.39
N ASP A 110 -16.73 -10.11 1.02
CA ASP A 110 -18.01 -10.00 0.30
C ASP A 110 -18.06 -8.69 -0.50
N GLU A 111 -17.57 -8.74 -1.75
CA GLU A 111 -17.48 -7.57 -2.62
C GLU A 111 -18.84 -6.97 -2.98
N SER A 112 -19.93 -7.76 -2.90
CA SER A 112 -21.29 -7.29 -3.19
C SER A 112 -21.79 -6.22 -2.20
N ARG A 113 -21.11 -6.07 -1.07
CA ARG A 113 -21.43 -5.11 -0.03
C ARG A 113 -20.81 -3.75 -0.25
N PHE A 114 -19.93 -3.60 -1.25
CA PHE A 114 -19.21 -2.36 -1.50
C PHE A 114 -19.46 -1.83 -2.92
N GLU A 115 -19.55 -0.51 -3.03
CA GLU A 115 -19.66 0.20 -4.29
C GLU A 115 -18.95 1.55 -4.18
N VAL A 116 -18.02 1.80 -5.09
CA VAL A 116 -17.23 3.03 -5.14
C VAL A 116 -18.13 4.24 -5.40
N GLY A 117 -18.08 5.22 -4.49
CA GLY A 117 -18.93 6.41 -4.52
C GLY A 117 -20.24 6.28 -3.73
N ARG A 118 -20.55 5.07 -3.24
CA ARG A 118 -21.77 4.83 -2.44
C ARG A 118 -21.46 4.57 -0.97
N ASN A 119 -20.55 3.66 -0.67
CA ASN A 119 -20.17 3.31 0.69
C ASN A 119 -18.67 3.16 0.92
N VAL A 120 -17.87 3.31 -0.14
CA VAL A 120 -16.43 3.60 -0.11
C VAL A 120 -16.16 4.75 -1.07
N ALA A 121 -15.11 5.53 -0.85
CA ALA A 121 -14.80 6.75 -1.62
C ALA A 121 -15.97 7.76 -1.60
N THR A 122 -16.51 8.04 -0.42
CA THR A 122 -17.76 8.80 -0.27
C THR A 122 -17.58 10.23 0.21
N THR A 123 -16.36 10.66 0.51
CA THR A 123 -16.12 12.06 0.94
C THR A 123 -16.56 13.02 -0.17
N GLU A 124 -17.41 14.00 0.20
CA GLU A 124 -18.01 14.93 -0.75
C GLU A 124 -16.95 15.82 -1.40
N GLY A 125 -16.96 15.88 -2.72
CA GLY A 125 -16.01 16.65 -3.49
C GLY A 125 -16.37 16.68 -4.98
N ALA A 126 -15.44 17.18 -5.77
CA ALA A 126 -15.60 17.29 -7.22
C ALA A 126 -14.27 17.10 -7.95
N VAL A 127 -14.35 16.63 -9.17
CA VAL A 127 -13.23 16.65 -10.13
C VAL A 127 -13.12 18.06 -10.69
N VAL A 128 -11.97 18.69 -10.50
CA VAL A 128 -11.72 20.09 -10.93
C VAL A 128 -10.68 20.20 -12.04
N PHE A 129 -9.99 19.12 -12.34
CA PHE A 129 -9.06 19.00 -13.46
C PHE A 129 -8.92 17.54 -13.85
N GLU A 130 -8.64 17.27 -15.11
CA GLU A 130 -8.27 15.95 -15.59
C GLU A 130 -7.34 16.02 -16.80
N ASN A 131 -6.53 14.97 -16.94
CA ASN A 131 -5.81 14.65 -18.15
C ASN A 131 -5.86 13.14 -18.40
N GLU A 132 -5.05 12.64 -19.32
CA GLU A 132 -5.05 11.22 -19.67
C GLU A 132 -4.53 10.30 -18.53
N LEU A 133 -3.82 10.81 -17.52
CA LEU A 133 -3.24 10.02 -16.42
C LEU A 133 -4.03 10.08 -15.13
N PHE A 134 -4.71 11.19 -14.84
CA PHE A 134 -5.40 11.36 -13.56
C PHE A 134 -6.56 12.36 -13.62
N GLN A 135 -7.42 12.26 -12.62
CA GLN A 135 -8.36 13.29 -12.21
C GLN A 135 -7.89 13.93 -10.92
N LEU A 136 -7.97 15.27 -10.82
CA LEU A 136 -7.71 15.99 -9.57
C LEU A 136 -9.02 16.21 -8.84
N LEU A 137 -9.14 15.61 -7.67
CA LEU A 137 -10.29 15.75 -6.78
C LEU A 137 -10.04 16.90 -5.80
N GLU A 138 -11.04 17.76 -5.61
CA GLU A 138 -11.09 18.77 -4.55
C GLU A 138 -12.26 18.44 -3.63
N TYR A 139 -12.02 18.43 -2.31
CA TYR A 139 -13.04 18.05 -1.34
C TYR A 139 -13.70 19.27 -0.71
N LYS A 140 -14.99 19.11 -0.37
CA LYS A 140 -15.78 20.12 0.29
C LYS A 140 -15.25 20.36 1.70
N PRO A 141 -14.97 21.62 2.09
CA PRO A 141 -14.60 21.95 3.45
C PRO A 141 -15.66 21.51 4.47
N LEU A 142 -15.22 20.97 5.59
CA LEU A 142 -16.07 20.61 6.74
C LEU A 142 -15.98 21.63 7.88
N THR A 143 -15.21 22.72 7.68
CA THR A 143 -14.96 23.77 8.65
C THR A 143 -15.25 25.14 8.01
N ALA A 144 -15.66 26.13 8.81
CA ALA A 144 -15.93 27.50 8.33
C ALA A 144 -14.67 28.20 7.83
N LYS A 145 -13.51 27.81 8.39
CA LYS A 145 -12.19 28.30 7.97
C LYS A 145 -11.32 27.13 7.56
N VAL A 146 -10.43 27.37 6.62
CA VAL A 146 -9.40 26.43 6.18
C VAL A 146 -8.03 27.10 6.27
N TYR A 147 -6.97 26.29 6.32
CA TYR A 147 -5.62 26.82 6.19
C TYR A 147 -5.36 27.33 4.78
N GLU A 148 -4.60 28.41 4.66
CA GLU A 148 -4.34 29.06 3.37
C GLU A 148 -3.54 28.18 2.41
N ARG A 149 -2.62 27.35 2.91
CA ARG A 149 -1.89 26.36 2.09
C ARG A 149 -2.75 25.12 1.93
N PRO A 150 -3.14 24.78 0.70
CA PRO A 150 -3.88 23.57 0.42
C PRO A 150 -3.00 22.35 0.60
N PHE A 151 -3.63 21.18 0.65
CA PHE A 151 -3.00 19.91 0.89
C PHE A 151 -3.27 18.95 -0.28
N LEU A 152 -2.22 18.47 -0.95
CA LEU A 152 -2.31 17.52 -2.06
C LEU A 152 -1.84 16.15 -1.61
N MET A 153 -2.66 15.13 -1.83
CA MET A 153 -2.29 13.73 -1.61
C MET A 153 -1.96 13.02 -2.92
N VAL A 154 -0.83 12.32 -2.92
CA VAL A 154 -0.36 11.47 -4.02
C VAL A 154 -0.42 10.02 -3.56
N PRO A 155 -1.52 9.30 -3.85
CA PRO A 155 -1.66 7.89 -3.49
C PRO A 155 -0.84 6.99 -4.41
N PRO A 156 -0.67 5.69 -4.07
CA PRO A 156 -0.05 4.72 -4.98
C PRO A 156 -0.82 4.62 -6.30
N CYS A 157 -0.09 4.51 -7.42
CA CYS A 157 -0.70 4.30 -8.74
C CYS A 157 -0.98 2.82 -9.06
N ILE A 158 -0.50 1.90 -8.24
CA ILE A 158 -0.69 0.46 -8.42
C ILE A 158 -2.06 -0.03 -7.96
N ASN A 159 -2.78 0.81 -7.20
CA ASN A 159 -4.14 0.57 -6.74
C ASN A 159 -4.94 1.87 -6.79
N LYS A 160 -6.22 1.81 -6.42
CA LYS A 160 -7.11 2.97 -6.43
C LYS A 160 -6.80 3.94 -5.27
N TYR A 161 -7.01 5.23 -5.51
CA TYR A 161 -6.74 6.29 -4.53
C TYR A 161 -7.51 6.13 -3.22
N TYR A 162 -8.67 5.44 -3.26
CA TYR A 162 -9.59 5.41 -2.12
C TYR A 162 -9.13 4.53 -0.94
N ILE A 163 -7.90 4.00 -0.99
CA ILE A 163 -7.24 3.57 0.26
C ILE A 163 -7.22 4.71 1.28
N LEU A 164 -7.13 5.95 0.81
CA LEU A 164 -7.18 7.14 1.65
C LEU A 164 -8.61 7.63 1.94
N ASP A 165 -9.62 7.00 1.33
CA ASP A 165 -11.05 7.34 1.49
C ASP A 165 -11.93 6.09 1.46
N LEU A 166 -11.68 5.16 2.38
CA LEU A 166 -12.46 3.92 2.50
C LEU A 166 -13.90 4.25 2.93
N GLN A 167 -14.24 4.01 4.18
CA GLN A 167 -15.51 4.43 4.76
C GLN A 167 -15.32 5.73 5.55
N PRO A 168 -16.39 6.50 5.86
CA PRO A 168 -16.25 7.79 6.54
C PRO A 168 -15.45 7.74 7.85
N GLU A 169 -15.57 6.66 8.60
CA GLU A 169 -14.90 6.47 9.90
C GLU A 169 -13.41 6.15 9.80
N ASN A 170 -12.93 5.70 8.65
CA ASN A 170 -11.51 5.36 8.43
C ASN A 170 -10.91 6.05 7.19
N SER A 171 -11.44 7.21 6.81
CA SER A 171 -10.96 8.03 5.71
C SER A 171 -9.90 9.04 6.18
N VAL A 172 -8.68 8.91 5.68
CA VAL A 172 -7.60 9.89 5.89
C VAL A 172 -7.96 11.22 5.22
N ILE A 173 -8.58 11.17 4.04
CA ILE A 173 -9.05 12.37 3.31
C ILE A 173 -10.07 13.14 4.14
N ARG A 174 -11.12 12.46 4.61
CA ARG A 174 -12.14 13.09 5.45
C ARG A 174 -11.56 13.66 6.74
N TYR A 175 -10.61 12.93 7.35
CA TYR A 175 -9.92 13.42 8.53
C TYR A 175 -9.16 14.71 8.25
N ALA A 176 -8.35 14.76 7.19
CA ALA A 176 -7.62 15.98 6.81
C ALA A 176 -8.58 17.17 6.55
N VAL A 177 -9.68 16.93 5.84
CA VAL A 177 -10.71 17.96 5.58
C VAL A 177 -11.34 18.43 6.89
N SER A 178 -11.63 17.51 7.82
CA SER A 178 -12.21 17.84 9.14
C SER A 178 -11.26 18.64 10.03
N GLN A 179 -9.96 18.57 9.78
CA GLN A 179 -8.93 19.33 10.47
C GLN A 179 -8.68 20.72 9.86
N GLY A 180 -9.46 21.11 8.85
CA GLY A 180 -9.39 22.43 8.22
C GLY A 180 -8.42 22.53 7.04
N HIS A 181 -7.98 21.41 6.47
CA HIS A 181 -7.14 21.43 5.27
C HIS A 181 -7.99 21.40 4.01
N ARG A 182 -7.79 22.39 3.11
CA ARG A 182 -8.32 22.34 1.74
C ARG A 182 -7.58 21.22 1.00
N THR A 183 -8.24 20.10 0.75
CA THR A 183 -7.62 18.85 0.35
C THR A 183 -7.88 18.53 -1.11
N PHE A 184 -6.81 18.21 -1.84
CA PHE A 184 -6.81 17.73 -3.21
C PHE A 184 -6.19 16.34 -3.26
N VAL A 185 -6.66 15.50 -4.17
CA VAL A 185 -6.16 14.13 -4.32
C VAL A 185 -6.01 13.77 -5.79
N ILE A 186 -4.92 13.11 -6.15
CA ILE A 186 -4.75 12.48 -7.45
C ILE A 186 -5.57 11.19 -7.49
N SER A 187 -6.54 11.11 -8.38
CA SER A 187 -7.23 9.86 -8.72
C SER A 187 -6.68 9.33 -10.04
N TRP A 188 -5.88 8.27 -9.95
CA TRP A 188 -5.21 7.68 -11.10
C TRP A 188 -6.19 7.07 -12.10
N ARG A 189 -5.97 7.30 -13.40
CA ARG A 189 -6.62 6.51 -14.44
C ARG A 189 -6.02 5.11 -14.45
N ASN A 190 -6.85 4.08 -14.57
CA ASN A 190 -6.37 2.73 -14.83
C ASN A 190 -5.88 2.66 -16.30
N PRO A 191 -4.57 2.46 -16.55
CA PRO A 191 -4.06 2.42 -17.91
C PRO A 191 -4.66 1.26 -18.72
N ASP A 192 -5.07 1.57 -19.92
CA ASP A 192 -5.37 0.63 -21.00
C ASP A 192 -4.22 0.61 -22.03
N GLU A 193 -4.38 -0.15 -23.10
CA GLU A 193 -3.37 -0.29 -24.15
C GLU A 193 -2.95 1.08 -24.75
N SER A 194 -3.84 2.06 -24.76
CA SER A 194 -3.55 3.40 -25.30
C SER A 194 -2.51 4.17 -24.47
N LEU A 195 -2.36 3.82 -23.19
CA LEU A 195 -1.39 4.40 -22.26
C LEU A 195 -0.18 3.49 -22.01
N GLY A 196 -0.10 2.34 -22.67
CA GLY A 196 0.96 1.36 -22.48
C GLY A 196 2.38 1.86 -22.80
N HIS A 197 2.50 3.03 -23.44
CA HIS A 197 3.78 3.68 -23.76
C HIS A 197 4.26 4.69 -22.69
N LYS A 198 3.44 4.99 -21.69
CA LYS A 198 3.76 5.99 -20.67
C LYS A 198 4.96 5.57 -19.80
N THR A 199 5.81 6.55 -19.53
CA THR A 199 7.08 6.37 -18.81
C THR A 199 6.97 6.87 -17.36
N TRP A 200 8.00 6.62 -16.57
CA TRP A 200 8.16 7.24 -15.25
C TRP A 200 8.13 8.77 -15.35
N ASP A 201 8.87 9.34 -16.31
CA ASP A 201 8.89 10.79 -16.54
C ASP A 201 7.51 11.35 -16.85
N ASP A 202 6.69 10.64 -17.62
CA ASP A 202 5.30 11.06 -17.90
C ASP A 202 4.47 11.15 -16.61
N TYR A 203 4.59 10.16 -15.72
CA TYR A 203 3.89 10.18 -14.44
C TYR A 203 4.37 11.31 -13.53
N ILE A 204 5.64 11.60 -13.52
CA ILE A 204 6.18 12.72 -12.73
C ILE A 204 5.75 14.07 -13.31
N GLU A 205 5.97 14.30 -14.63
CA GLU A 205 5.67 15.59 -15.27
C GLU A 205 4.16 15.82 -15.43
N GLN A 206 3.46 14.86 -16.07
CA GLN A 206 2.06 15.03 -16.46
C GLN A 206 1.08 14.74 -15.31
N ALA A 207 1.50 14.10 -14.24
CA ALA A 207 0.65 13.84 -13.10
C ALA A 207 1.10 14.58 -11.84
N VAL A 208 2.22 14.20 -11.21
CA VAL A 208 2.58 14.76 -9.89
C VAL A 208 2.90 16.25 -9.97
N LEU A 209 3.79 16.66 -10.87
CA LEU A 209 4.13 18.09 -11.06
C LEU A 209 2.94 18.90 -11.54
N THR A 210 2.15 18.34 -12.45
CA THR A 210 0.92 18.97 -12.93
C THR A 210 -0.09 19.15 -11.79
N ALA A 211 -0.30 18.12 -10.95
CA ALA A 211 -1.21 18.22 -9.81
C ALA A 211 -0.76 19.29 -8.80
N ILE A 212 0.54 19.41 -8.53
CA ILE A 212 1.09 20.47 -7.68
C ILE A 212 0.77 21.83 -8.28
N ALA A 213 1.07 22.05 -9.56
CA ALA A 213 0.81 23.32 -10.25
C ALA A 213 -0.68 23.67 -10.28
N LYS A 214 -1.56 22.69 -10.59
CA LYS A 214 -3.02 22.92 -10.60
C LYS A 214 -3.58 23.22 -9.22
N THR A 215 -3.09 22.57 -8.19
CA THR A 215 -3.46 22.87 -6.80
C THR A 215 -3.09 24.31 -6.43
N GLN A 216 -1.89 24.78 -6.82
CA GLN A 216 -1.49 26.18 -6.63
C GLN A 216 -2.40 27.16 -7.40
N GLU A 217 -2.63 26.89 -8.69
CA GLU A 217 -3.45 27.78 -9.55
C GLU A 217 -4.89 27.90 -9.04
N ILE A 218 -5.51 26.77 -8.66
CA ILE A 218 -6.88 26.73 -8.13
C ILE A 218 -6.97 27.46 -6.80
N SER A 219 -6.01 27.23 -5.92
CA SER A 219 -5.99 27.83 -4.58
C SER A 219 -5.49 29.28 -4.59
N GLY A 220 -4.76 29.70 -5.62
CA GLY A 220 -4.20 31.02 -5.73
C GLY A 220 -3.08 31.31 -4.72
N VAL A 221 -2.26 30.28 -4.43
CA VAL A 221 -1.18 30.35 -3.44
C VAL A 221 0.16 30.03 -4.07
N GLU A 222 1.23 30.48 -3.43
CA GLU A 222 2.60 30.18 -3.89
C GLU A 222 3.07 28.79 -3.48
N LYS A 223 2.65 28.32 -2.30
CA LYS A 223 3.08 27.05 -1.74
C LYS A 223 1.90 26.19 -1.30
N ILE A 224 2.07 24.89 -1.45
CA ILE A 224 1.16 23.86 -0.97
C ILE A 224 1.87 22.93 0.01
N ASN A 225 1.11 22.11 0.74
CA ASN A 225 1.62 20.94 1.41
C ASN A 225 1.28 19.68 0.61
N ALA A 226 2.12 18.66 0.67
CA ALA A 226 1.91 17.44 -0.08
C ALA A 226 2.11 16.20 0.80
N LEU A 227 1.43 15.11 0.42
CA LEU A 227 1.59 13.79 1.02
C LEU A 227 1.79 12.76 -0.10
N GLY A 228 2.73 11.85 0.10
CA GLY A 228 2.89 10.66 -0.75
C GLY A 228 2.76 9.39 0.08
N PHE A 229 2.01 8.43 -0.45
CA PHE A 229 1.82 7.13 0.17
C PHE A 229 2.43 6.03 -0.71
N CYS A 230 3.32 5.21 -0.13
CA CYS A 230 4.01 4.10 -0.80
C CYS A 230 4.74 4.60 -2.07
N VAL A 231 4.52 4.00 -3.24
CA VAL A 231 5.11 4.48 -4.50
C VAL A 231 4.69 5.92 -4.85
N GLY A 232 3.52 6.38 -4.37
CA GLY A 232 3.13 7.79 -4.46
C GLY A 232 4.10 8.71 -3.73
N GLY A 233 4.67 8.27 -2.61
CA GLY A 233 5.73 8.99 -1.92
C GLY A 233 7.05 8.98 -2.68
N THR A 234 7.41 7.88 -3.32
CA THR A 234 8.59 7.81 -4.19
C THR A 234 8.45 8.76 -5.38
N MET A 235 7.27 8.78 -6.02
CA MET A 235 6.98 9.73 -7.10
C MET A 235 7.01 11.18 -6.62
N LEU A 236 6.44 11.48 -5.46
CA LEU A 236 6.50 12.81 -4.87
C LEU A 236 7.95 13.24 -4.58
N THR A 237 8.78 12.34 -4.06
CA THR A 237 10.21 12.61 -3.83
C THR A 237 10.93 12.98 -5.14
N ASN A 238 10.65 12.24 -6.23
CA ASN A 238 11.17 12.58 -7.56
C ASN A 238 10.71 13.97 -8.02
N ALA A 239 9.42 14.25 -7.89
CA ALA A 239 8.86 15.55 -8.24
C ALA A 239 9.50 16.69 -7.45
N LEU A 240 9.71 16.51 -6.14
CA LEU A 240 10.39 17.50 -5.29
C LEU A 240 11.85 17.73 -5.72
N ALA A 241 12.55 16.67 -6.10
CA ALA A 241 13.92 16.78 -6.60
C ALA A 241 13.97 17.50 -7.97
N VAL A 242 13.01 17.24 -8.86
CA VAL A 242 12.86 17.96 -10.14
C VAL A 242 12.59 19.44 -9.88
N LEU A 243 11.66 19.77 -8.98
CA LEU A 243 11.37 21.15 -8.61
C LEU A 243 12.59 21.87 -8.04
N ALA A 244 13.34 21.20 -7.17
CA ALA A 244 14.57 21.75 -6.61
C ALA A 244 15.62 22.03 -7.70
N ALA A 245 15.81 21.11 -8.65
CA ALA A 245 16.71 21.29 -9.80
C ALA A 245 16.28 22.47 -10.69
N ARG A 246 14.98 22.71 -10.82
CA ARG A 246 14.39 23.86 -11.55
C ARG A 246 14.36 25.16 -10.74
N GLY A 247 14.86 25.15 -9.50
CA GLY A 247 14.83 26.31 -8.62
C GLY A 247 13.42 26.74 -8.17
N GLN A 248 12.46 25.81 -8.17
CA GLN A 248 11.05 26.06 -7.80
C GLN A 248 10.77 25.59 -6.37
N ASP A 249 10.50 26.53 -5.47
CA ASP A 249 10.19 26.28 -4.05
C ASP A 249 8.68 26.45 -3.83
N VAL A 250 7.90 25.48 -4.25
CA VAL A 250 6.42 25.52 -4.28
C VAL A 250 5.73 24.57 -3.30
N VAL A 251 6.51 23.74 -2.56
CA VAL A 251 5.99 22.83 -1.55
C VAL A 251 6.56 23.20 -0.18
N ALA A 252 5.68 23.55 0.76
CA ALA A 252 6.06 24.00 2.09
C ALA A 252 6.45 22.86 3.03
N SER A 253 5.83 21.70 2.88
CA SER A 253 6.14 20.48 3.62
C SER A 253 5.69 19.25 2.86
N ALA A 254 6.31 18.09 3.15
CA ALA A 254 5.90 16.81 2.61
C ALA A 254 5.71 15.78 3.73
N THR A 255 4.71 14.94 3.56
CA THR A 255 4.47 13.74 4.39
C THR A 255 4.73 12.50 3.55
N PHE A 256 5.51 11.57 4.06
CA PHE A 256 5.78 10.28 3.42
C PHE A 256 5.26 9.14 4.30
N LEU A 257 4.28 8.40 3.80
CA LEU A 257 3.67 7.28 4.48
C LEU A 257 4.18 5.97 3.88
N THR A 258 4.83 5.14 4.69
CA THR A 258 5.38 3.83 4.27
C THR A 258 6.01 3.87 2.88
N THR A 259 6.97 4.78 2.70
CA THR A 259 7.58 5.14 1.42
C THR A 259 9.03 4.69 1.36
N LEU A 260 9.43 4.05 0.26
CA LEU A 260 10.84 3.82 -0.08
C LEU A 260 11.42 5.05 -0.80
N ILE A 261 12.47 5.61 -0.22
CA ILE A 261 13.37 6.60 -0.84
C ILE A 261 14.75 5.98 -1.01
N ASN A 262 15.22 5.27 0.00
CA ASN A 262 16.39 4.41 -0.08
C ASN A 262 15.93 2.96 -0.25
N PHE A 263 16.32 2.34 -1.36
CA PHE A 263 15.94 0.98 -1.75
C PHE A 263 17.00 -0.07 -1.35
N ALA A 264 17.86 0.24 -0.39
CA ALA A 264 18.84 -0.73 0.12
C ALA A 264 18.17 -1.92 0.83
N ASP A 265 17.03 -1.68 1.50
CA ASP A 265 16.19 -2.72 2.09
C ASP A 265 14.77 -2.59 1.52
N THR A 266 14.41 -3.50 0.65
CA THR A 266 13.09 -3.57 0.01
C THR A 266 12.22 -4.69 0.57
N GLY A 267 12.58 -5.16 1.76
CA GLY A 267 11.84 -6.20 2.46
C GLY A 267 11.77 -7.50 1.66
N ILE A 268 10.65 -8.18 1.77
CA ILE A 268 10.44 -9.47 1.10
C ILE A 268 10.46 -9.37 -0.43
N LEU A 269 10.21 -8.20 -1.01
CA LEU A 269 10.23 -8.01 -2.46
C LEU A 269 11.64 -8.22 -3.05
N ASP A 270 12.70 -8.09 -2.26
CA ASP A 270 14.07 -8.31 -2.73
C ASP A 270 14.31 -9.73 -3.27
N VAL A 271 13.53 -10.72 -2.81
CA VAL A 271 13.64 -12.11 -3.30
C VAL A 271 13.35 -12.23 -4.80
N PHE A 272 12.57 -11.31 -5.38
CA PHE A 272 12.23 -11.30 -6.81
C PHE A 272 13.20 -10.48 -7.66
N ILE A 273 14.00 -9.61 -7.04
CA ILE A 273 14.76 -8.59 -7.76
C ILE A 273 16.18 -9.07 -8.03
N ASP A 274 16.51 -9.28 -9.30
CA ASP A 274 17.88 -9.44 -9.81
C ASP A 274 17.98 -8.95 -11.26
N GLU A 275 19.21 -8.94 -11.77
CA GLU A 275 19.50 -8.49 -13.14
C GLU A 275 18.72 -9.26 -14.21
N ASN A 276 18.59 -10.59 -14.03
CA ASN A 276 17.88 -11.43 -15.02
C ASN A 276 16.37 -11.14 -15.04
N PHE A 277 15.77 -11.01 -13.86
CA PHE A 277 14.35 -10.68 -13.73
C PHE A 277 14.05 -9.30 -14.33
N VAL A 278 14.85 -8.28 -13.97
CA VAL A 278 14.65 -6.92 -14.47
C VAL A 278 14.85 -6.86 -15.98
N ARG A 279 15.90 -7.48 -16.52
CA ARG A 279 16.14 -7.56 -17.96
C ARG A 279 14.99 -8.25 -18.69
N MET A 280 14.45 -9.32 -18.13
CA MET A 280 13.28 -10.01 -18.71
C MET A 280 12.09 -9.05 -18.80
N ARG A 281 11.81 -8.27 -17.74
CA ARG A 281 10.72 -7.28 -17.75
C ARG A 281 10.97 -6.15 -18.73
N GLU A 282 12.19 -5.67 -18.85
CA GLU A 282 12.57 -4.68 -19.88
C GLU A 282 12.34 -5.20 -21.30
N MET A 283 12.71 -6.44 -21.57
CA MET A 283 12.47 -7.06 -22.90
C MET A 283 10.98 -7.25 -23.18
N GLN A 284 10.18 -7.63 -22.17
CA GLN A 284 8.75 -7.89 -22.34
C GLN A 284 7.93 -6.61 -22.50
N MET A 285 8.25 -5.56 -21.78
CA MET A 285 7.39 -4.38 -21.68
C MET A 285 8.12 -3.03 -21.57
N GLY A 286 9.44 -3.01 -21.68
CA GLY A 286 10.21 -1.76 -21.56
C GLY A 286 9.94 -0.74 -22.67
N GLN A 287 9.42 -1.19 -23.82
CA GLN A 287 9.07 -0.33 -24.97
C GLN A 287 7.56 -0.07 -25.09
N GLY A 288 6.74 -0.73 -24.28
CA GLY A 288 5.29 -0.59 -24.32
C GLY A 288 4.57 -1.79 -23.72
N GLY A 289 3.24 -1.72 -23.66
CA GLY A 289 2.40 -2.74 -23.06
C GLY A 289 2.07 -2.44 -21.60
N LEU A 290 1.43 -3.40 -20.95
CA LEU A 290 0.92 -3.23 -19.59
C LEU A 290 1.44 -4.32 -18.67
N MET A 291 1.89 -3.91 -17.48
CA MET A 291 1.94 -4.80 -16.33
C MET A 291 0.53 -4.90 -15.75
N LYS A 292 -0.05 -6.08 -15.80
CA LYS A 292 -1.43 -6.27 -15.32
C LYS A 292 -1.51 -6.08 -13.81
N GLY A 293 -2.48 -5.29 -13.37
CA GLY A 293 -2.72 -5.04 -11.95
C GLY A 293 -3.01 -6.31 -11.17
N GLN A 294 -3.69 -7.25 -11.79
CA GLN A 294 -4.00 -8.54 -11.18
C GLN A 294 -2.76 -9.40 -10.90
N ASP A 295 -1.75 -9.36 -11.78
CA ASP A 295 -0.49 -10.09 -11.56
C ASP A 295 0.28 -9.49 -10.38
N LEU A 296 0.27 -8.15 -10.25
CA LEU A 296 0.83 -7.47 -9.08
C LEU A 296 0.06 -7.81 -7.80
N ALA A 297 -1.27 -7.75 -7.82
CA ALA A 297 -2.11 -8.07 -6.67
C ALA A 297 -1.90 -9.52 -6.22
N SER A 298 -1.79 -10.46 -7.16
CA SER A 298 -1.46 -11.86 -6.88
C SER A 298 -0.08 -11.99 -6.24
N THR A 299 0.92 -11.30 -6.78
CA THR A 299 2.27 -11.29 -6.20
C THR A 299 2.25 -10.81 -4.74
N PHE A 300 1.59 -9.68 -4.47
CA PHE A 300 1.46 -9.16 -3.10
C PHE A 300 0.70 -10.12 -2.17
N SER A 301 -0.33 -10.80 -2.64
CA SER A 301 -1.07 -11.79 -1.85
C SER A 301 -0.19 -12.99 -1.46
N PHE A 302 0.65 -13.46 -2.38
CA PHE A 302 1.59 -14.56 -2.11
C PHE A 302 2.78 -14.16 -1.21
N LEU A 303 2.99 -12.89 -0.90
CA LEU A 303 3.94 -12.50 0.15
C LEU A 303 3.47 -12.96 1.55
N ARG A 304 2.16 -13.12 1.73
CA ARG A 304 1.53 -13.68 2.95
C ARG A 304 0.52 -14.76 2.58
N PRO A 305 0.98 -15.91 2.04
CA PRO A 305 0.12 -16.89 1.37
C PRO A 305 -0.93 -17.50 2.32
N ASN A 306 -0.58 -17.75 3.58
CA ASN A 306 -1.54 -18.34 4.54
C ASN A 306 -2.67 -17.36 4.88
N GLU A 307 -2.39 -16.07 4.96
CA GLU A 307 -3.34 -15.04 5.36
C GLU A 307 -4.21 -14.56 4.17
N LEU A 308 -3.61 -14.41 2.99
CA LEU A 308 -4.24 -13.75 1.84
C LEU A 308 -4.61 -14.71 0.69
N VAL A 309 -4.22 -15.99 0.78
CA VAL A 309 -4.55 -16.99 -0.23
C VAL A 309 -5.21 -18.21 0.42
N TRP A 310 -4.45 -19.00 1.16
CA TRP A 310 -4.89 -20.32 1.63
C TRP A 310 -6.02 -20.27 2.65
N ASN A 311 -6.06 -19.24 3.49
CA ASN A 311 -7.19 -19.03 4.40
C ASN A 311 -8.53 -18.88 3.66
N TYR A 312 -8.52 -18.16 2.52
CA TYR A 312 -9.72 -17.98 1.68
C TYR A 312 -10.01 -19.22 0.83
N VAL A 313 -9.00 -19.92 0.34
CA VAL A 313 -9.20 -21.23 -0.34
C VAL A 313 -9.93 -22.20 0.59
N VAL A 314 -9.48 -22.29 1.84
CA VAL A 314 -10.12 -23.18 2.84
C VAL A 314 -11.52 -22.71 3.18
N GLY A 315 -11.71 -21.43 3.51
CA GLY A 315 -13.03 -20.88 3.87
C GLY A 315 -14.01 -20.95 2.72
N ASN A 316 -13.64 -20.41 1.56
CA ASN A 316 -14.56 -20.27 0.44
C ASN A 316 -14.82 -21.59 -0.27
N TYR A 317 -13.78 -22.41 -0.54
CA TYR A 317 -13.91 -23.55 -1.43
C TYR A 317 -14.11 -24.87 -0.67
N LEU A 318 -13.46 -25.07 0.48
CA LEU A 318 -13.64 -26.30 1.24
C LEU A 318 -14.81 -26.24 2.22
N LYS A 319 -15.05 -25.07 2.80
CA LYS A 319 -16.14 -24.87 3.78
C LYS A 319 -17.39 -24.20 3.21
N GLY A 320 -17.36 -23.71 1.96
CA GLY A 320 -18.47 -23.03 1.32
C GLY A 320 -18.90 -21.75 2.04
N GLU A 321 -17.95 -21.02 2.63
CA GLU A 321 -18.19 -19.78 3.36
C GLU A 321 -18.12 -18.57 2.41
N THR A 322 -18.79 -17.50 2.82
CA THR A 322 -18.60 -16.17 2.22
C THR A 322 -17.79 -15.33 3.20
N PRO A 323 -16.66 -14.74 2.78
CA PRO A 323 -15.88 -13.89 3.66
C PRO A 323 -16.71 -12.71 4.19
N PRO A 324 -16.50 -12.26 5.43
CA PRO A 324 -17.19 -11.08 5.93
C PRO A 324 -16.80 -9.82 5.13
N PRO A 325 -17.69 -8.83 5.03
CA PRO A 325 -17.40 -7.59 4.32
C PRO A 325 -16.31 -6.81 5.06
N PHE A 326 -15.24 -6.47 4.35
CA PHE A 326 -14.13 -5.67 4.85
C PHE A 326 -13.61 -4.72 3.76
N ASP A 327 -13.75 -3.44 3.97
CA ASP A 327 -13.48 -2.38 2.98
C ASP A 327 -12.03 -2.34 2.49
N LEU A 328 -11.07 -2.60 3.37
CA LEU A 328 -9.66 -2.63 3.03
C LEU A 328 -9.33 -3.78 2.06
N LEU A 329 -9.95 -4.95 2.25
CA LEU A 329 -9.78 -6.08 1.33
C LEU A 329 -10.52 -5.87 0.01
N TYR A 330 -11.66 -5.17 0.04
CA TYR A 330 -12.34 -4.73 -1.18
C TYR A 330 -11.42 -3.84 -2.03
N TRP A 331 -10.80 -2.83 -1.39
CA TRP A 331 -9.80 -2.00 -2.06
C TRP A 331 -8.61 -2.82 -2.58
N ASN A 332 -8.11 -3.77 -1.80
CA ASN A 332 -6.98 -4.61 -2.19
C ASN A 332 -7.24 -5.44 -3.46
N SER A 333 -8.49 -5.85 -3.68
CA SER A 333 -8.92 -6.55 -4.90
C SER A 333 -9.11 -5.63 -6.10
N ASP A 334 -9.20 -4.31 -5.90
CA ASP A 334 -9.42 -3.31 -6.95
C ASP A 334 -8.09 -2.78 -7.52
N SER A 335 -7.35 -3.66 -8.16
CA SER A 335 -6.02 -3.38 -8.70
C SER A 335 -6.02 -2.42 -9.89
N THR A 336 -4.84 -1.90 -10.22
CA THR A 336 -4.61 -0.99 -11.34
C THR A 336 -3.43 -1.49 -12.18
N ASN A 337 -3.56 -1.45 -13.50
CA ASN A 337 -2.48 -1.74 -14.41
C ASN A 337 -1.38 -0.67 -14.32
N LEU A 338 -0.18 -1.00 -14.77
CA LEU A 338 0.91 -0.05 -14.96
C LEU A 338 1.40 -0.09 -16.40
N PRO A 339 1.76 1.06 -17.00
CA PRO A 339 2.48 1.06 -18.26
C PRO A 339 3.80 0.31 -18.13
N GLY A 340 4.12 -0.51 -19.12
CA GLY A 340 5.33 -1.33 -19.11
C GLY A 340 6.62 -0.53 -18.95
N PRO A 341 6.84 0.56 -19.72
CA PRO A 341 8.03 1.41 -19.57
C PRO A 341 8.17 2.03 -18.17
N TYR A 342 7.07 2.49 -17.57
CA TYR A 342 7.03 2.97 -16.19
C TYR A 342 7.53 1.88 -15.22
N TYR A 343 6.96 0.69 -15.31
CA TYR A 343 7.24 -0.42 -14.40
C TYR A 343 8.67 -0.94 -14.53
N ALA A 344 9.13 -1.19 -15.77
CA ALA A 344 10.47 -1.70 -16.02
C ALA A 344 11.56 -0.71 -15.57
N TRP A 345 11.38 0.58 -15.83
CA TRP A 345 12.30 1.63 -15.41
C TRP A 345 12.38 1.77 -13.88
N TYR A 346 11.22 1.68 -13.21
CA TYR A 346 11.10 1.69 -11.75
C TYR A 346 11.85 0.53 -11.11
N LEU A 347 11.67 -0.69 -11.62
CA LEU A 347 12.37 -1.87 -11.13
C LEU A 347 13.90 -1.71 -11.24
N ARG A 348 14.41 -1.27 -12.40
CA ARG A 348 15.85 -1.14 -12.60
C ARG A 348 16.46 -0.06 -11.73
N ASN A 349 15.94 1.15 -11.84
CA ASN A 349 16.63 2.31 -11.26
C ASN A 349 16.47 2.42 -9.75
N PHE A 350 15.38 1.88 -9.19
CA PHE A 350 15.11 1.93 -7.76
C PHE A 350 15.35 0.58 -7.08
N TYR A 351 14.59 -0.43 -7.39
CA TYR A 351 14.70 -1.73 -6.70
C TYR A 351 16.04 -2.42 -6.93
N LEU A 352 16.56 -2.44 -8.17
CA LEU A 352 17.80 -3.12 -8.49
C LEU A 352 19.03 -2.29 -8.15
N GLU A 353 19.05 -1.03 -8.58
CA GLU A 353 20.26 -0.20 -8.58
C GLU A 353 20.25 0.91 -7.52
N ASN A 354 19.12 1.14 -6.82
CA ASN A 354 18.99 2.14 -5.75
C ASN A 354 19.53 3.53 -6.08
N LYS A 355 19.34 3.97 -7.32
CA LYS A 355 19.94 5.22 -7.83
C LYS A 355 19.37 6.50 -7.25
N LEU A 356 18.16 6.45 -6.63
CA LEU A 356 17.50 7.67 -6.15
C LEU A 356 18.34 8.41 -5.10
N ILE A 357 19.08 7.68 -4.27
CA ILE A 357 19.93 8.26 -3.21
C ILE A 357 21.28 8.73 -3.71
N GLU A 358 21.67 8.41 -4.94
CA GLU A 358 22.94 8.79 -5.52
C GLU A 358 22.80 10.13 -6.24
N PRO A 359 23.48 11.20 -5.79
CA PRO A 359 23.39 12.52 -6.43
C PRO A 359 23.75 12.49 -7.90
N GLY A 360 22.85 12.94 -8.77
CA GLY A 360 23.08 13.03 -10.22
C GLY A 360 23.01 11.70 -10.98
N ALA A 361 22.75 10.56 -10.31
CA ALA A 361 22.68 9.25 -10.97
C ALA A 361 21.42 9.08 -11.83
N LEU A 362 20.34 9.79 -11.50
CA LEU A 362 19.09 9.78 -12.24
C LEU A 362 18.84 11.07 -12.98
N THR A 363 18.38 10.95 -14.22
CA THR A 363 17.77 12.04 -14.98
C THR A 363 16.27 11.76 -15.08
N VAL A 364 15.44 12.65 -14.52
CA VAL A 364 13.98 12.57 -14.54
C VAL A 364 13.43 13.90 -15.04
N CYS A 365 12.54 13.86 -16.01
CA CYS A 365 11.96 15.07 -16.64
C CYS A 365 13.03 16.06 -17.12
N GLY A 366 14.16 15.54 -17.62
CA GLY A 366 15.29 16.35 -18.11
C GLY A 366 16.22 16.89 -17.03
N GLU A 367 15.96 16.64 -15.75
CA GLU A 367 16.76 17.14 -14.63
C GLU A 367 17.57 16.02 -13.96
N GLN A 368 18.81 16.31 -13.59
CA GLN A 368 19.59 15.42 -12.74
C GLN A 368 19.15 15.57 -11.29
N LEU A 369 18.72 14.45 -10.69
CA LEU A 369 18.17 14.46 -9.33
C LEU A 369 19.27 14.45 -8.27
N ASP A 370 19.12 15.32 -7.28
CA ASP A 370 19.94 15.36 -6.08
C ASP A 370 19.07 15.62 -4.86
N LEU A 371 18.84 14.59 -4.06
CA LEU A 371 17.98 14.68 -2.88
C LEU A 371 18.51 15.64 -1.80
N ARG A 372 19.80 15.99 -1.83
CA ARG A 372 20.40 17.00 -0.94
C ARG A 372 19.83 18.40 -1.18
N GLN A 373 19.18 18.62 -2.33
CA GLN A 373 18.48 19.86 -2.66
C GLN A 373 17.04 19.92 -2.15
N VAL A 374 16.49 18.81 -1.69
CA VAL A 374 15.12 18.72 -1.15
C VAL A 374 15.13 19.10 0.33
N LYS A 375 15.07 20.39 0.61
CA LYS A 375 15.34 20.98 1.94
C LYS A 375 14.08 21.27 2.77
N LEU A 376 12.88 21.03 2.24
CA LEU A 376 11.63 21.29 2.94
C LEU A 376 11.47 20.40 4.19
N PRO A 377 10.67 20.83 5.18
CA PRO A 377 10.31 19.98 6.32
C PRO A 377 9.54 18.74 5.88
N VAL A 378 9.85 17.60 6.47
CA VAL A 378 9.19 16.32 6.15
C VAL A 378 8.73 15.59 7.39
N TYR A 379 7.56 14.95 7.27
CA TYR A 379 7.02 13.98 8.21
C TYR A 379 7.15 12.59 7.58
N ILE A 380 7.79 11.67 8.28
CA ILE A 380 8.04 10.32 7.78
C ILE A 380 7.36 9.34 8.72
N TYR A 381 6.47 8.52 8.18
CA TYR A 381 5.77 7.47 8.89
C TYR A 381 6.20 6.10 8.38
N GLY A 382 6.55 5.21 9.31
CA GLY A 382 6.80 3.79 9.06
C GLY A 382 5.87 2.91 9.88
N SER A 383 5.51 1.75 9.37
CA SER A 383 4.72 0.73 10.08
C SER A 383 5.63 -0.38 10.62
N ARG A 384 5.47 -0.72 11.88
CA ARG A 384 6.35 -1.67 12.60
C ARG A 384 6.41 -3.06 11.96
N GLU A 385 5.27 -3.54 11.46
CA GLU A 385 5.12 -4.89 10.91
C GLU A 385 5.03 -4.88 9.39
N ASP A 386 5.52 -3.82 8.76
CA ASP A 386 5.51 -3.66 7.31
C ASP A 386 6.56 -4.59 6.67
N HIS A 387 6.09 -5.47 5.76
CA HIS A 387 6.94 -6.41 5.03
C HIS A 387 7.30 -5.92 3.61
N ILE A 388 6.67 -4.83 3.16
CA ILE A 388 6.87 -4.21 1.82
C ILE A 388 7.84 -3.05 1.92
N VAL A 389 7.61 -2.16 2.90
CA VAL A 389 8.51 -1.07 3.27
C VAL A 389 8.89 -1.27 4.73
N PRO A 390 9.91 -2.06 5.05
CA PRO A 390 10.33 -2.27 6.43
C PRO A 390 10.49 -0.96 7.19
N ALA A 391 10.17 -0.95 8.47
CA ALA A 391 10.26 0.26 9.29
C ALA A 391 11.67 0.87 9.27
N ASP A 392 12.71 0.02 9.21
CA ASP A 392 14.11 0.45 9.01
C ASP A 392 14.31 1.18 7.68
N ALA A 393 13.68 0.70 6.61
CA ALA A 393 13.75 1.33 5.29
C ALA A 393 13.01 2.68 5.25
N ALA A 394 11.85 2.77 5.89
CA ALA A 394 11.15 4.05 6.07
C ALA A 394 12.00 5.02 6.88
N TYR A 395 12.61 4.55 7.96
CA TYR A 395 13.50 5.35 8.80
C TYR A 395 14.76 5.81 8.05
N ALA A 396 15.29 5.00 7.13
CA ALA A 396 16.47 5.36 6.34
C ALA A 396 16.27 6.67 5.55
N SER A 397 15.04 7.04 5.21
CA SER A 397 14.71 8.33 4.58
C SER A 397 15.13 9.53 5.44
N THR A 398 15.17 9.38 6.76
CA THR A 398 15.63 10.42 7.69
C THR A 398 17.12 10.73 7.53
N GLN A 399 17.90 9.79 7.02
CA GLN A 399 19.33 9.92 6.81
C GLN A 399 19.67 10.47 5.41
N VAL A 400 18.70 10.43 4.48
CA VAL A 400 18.88 10.86 3.09
C VAL A 400 18.41 12.31 2.88
N LEU A 401 17.26 12.67 3.43
CA LEU A 401 16.67 14.01 3.25
C LEU A 401 17.32 15.02 4.20
N PRO A 402 17.74 16.21 3.70
CA PRO A 402 18.49 17.17 4.51
C PRO A 402 17.65 18.06 5.42
N GLY A 403 16.36 18.27 5.09
CA GLY A 403 15.46 19.19 5.80
C GLY A 403 15.14 18.78 7.25
N LYS A 404 14.36 19.60 7.95
CA LYS A 404 13.81 19.21 9.26
C LYS A 404 12.90 17.99 9.10
N LYS A 405 13.06 17.03 9.98
CA LYS A 405 12.34 15.76 9.90
C LYS A 405 11.68 15.40 11.21
N ARG A 406 10.44 14.90 11.14
CA ARG A 406 9.79 14.18 12.21
C ARG A 406 9.54 12.75 11.73
N PHE A 407 10.04 11.78 12.48
CA PHE A 407 9.76 10.37 12.24
C PHE A 407 8.78 9.86 13.28
N VAL A 408 7.78 9.10 12.84
CA VAL A 408 6.81 8.41 13.70
C VAL A 408 6.64 6.99 13.20
N MET A 409 6.61 6.03 14.12
CA MET A 409 6.35 4.62 13.79
C MET A 409 5.00 4.22 14.35
N GLY A 410 4.15 3.62 13.51
CA GLY A 410 2.89 3.03 13.94
C GLY A 410 2.97 1.51 14.09
N ALA A 411 2.03 0.94 14.80
CA ALA A 411 1.84 -0.51 14.88
C ALA A 411 1.19 -1.06 13.61
N SER A 412 1.27 -2.40 13.41
CA SER A 412 0.66 -3.12 12.30
C SER A 412 1.42 -3.01 10.97
N GLY A 413 0.80 -3.48 9.88
CA GLY A 413 1.44 -3.64 8.57
C GLY A 413 1.31 -2.44 7.65
N HIS A 414 1.71 -2.62 6.40
CA HIS A 414 1.86 -1.60 5.36
C HIS A 414 0.65 -0.70 5.19
N ILE A 415 -0.53 -1.27 5.05
CA ILE A 415 -1.78 -0.53 4.87
C ILE A 415 -2.51 -0.34 6.20
N ALA A 416 -2.68 -1.41 6.96
CA ALA A 416 -3.44 -1.36 8.20
C ALA A 416 -2.79 -0.44 9.27
N GLY A 417 -1.48 -0.26 9.25
CA GLY A 417 -0.79 0.70 10.13
C GLY A 417 -1.10 2.15 9.76
N VAL A 418 -1.16 2.46 8.49
CA VAL A 418 -1.51 3.79 7.98
C VAL A 418 -2.98 4.11 8.27
N ILE A 419 -3.89 3.18 7.98
CA ILE A 419 -5.34 3.36 8.18
C ILE A 419 -5.72 2.99 9.61
N ASN A 420 -5.41 3.88 10.54
CA ASN A 420 -5.71 3.73 11.96
C ASN A 420 -6.40 4.99 12.52
N PRO A 421 -7.72 5.15 12.30
CA PRO A 421 -8.41 6.38 12.70
C PRO A 421 -8.43 6.58 14.22
N PRO A 422 -8.30 7.83 14.70
CA PRO A 422 -8.31 8.16 16.13
C PRO A 422 -9.57 7.69 16.86
N ALA A 423 -10.73 7.77 16.23
CA ALA A 423 -12.02 7.42 16.81
C ALA A 423 -12.10 5.95 17.29
N LYS A 424 -11.30 5.04 16.70
CA LYS A 424 -11.26 3.64 17.13
C LYS A 424 -10.40 3.41 18.38
N ASN A 425 -9.54 4.35 18.73
CA ASN A 425 -8.60 4.28 19.85
C ASN A 425 -7.91 2.91 19.99
N LYS A 426 -7.42 2.39 18.86
CA LYS A 426 -6.76 1.07 18.77
C LYS A 426 -5.30 1.24 18.46
N ARG A 427 -4.51 0.19 18.81
CA ARG A 427 -3.07 0.11 18.53
C ARG A 427 -2.28 1.16 19.32
N SER A 428 -1.04 1.36 18.92
CA SER A 428 -0.12 2.34 19.47
C SER A 428 0.78 2.90 18.38
N HIS A 429 1.50 3.96 18.71
CA HIS A 429 2.51 4.57 17.85
C HIS A 429 3.67 5.07 18.73
N TRP A 430 4.83 5.24 18.11
CA TRP A 430 6.05 5.68 18.79
C TRP A 430 6.45 7.04 18.26
N VAL A 431 6.78 7.93 19.18
CA VAL A 431 7.27 9.29 18.90
C VAL A 431 8.54 9.55 19.71
N ARG A 432 9.35 10.49 19.24
CA ARG A 432 10.54 10.93 19.96
C ARG A 432 10.57 12.45 20.04
N GLU A 433 10.30 12.97 21.25
CA GLU A 433 10.09 14.40 21.45
C GLU A 433 11.39 15.22 21.49
N ASP A 434 12.54 14.60 21.77
CA ASP A 434 13.85 15.28 21.71
C ASP A 434 14.30 15.61 20.28
N GLY A 435 13.56 15.17 19.28
CA GLY A 435 13.82 15.43 17.85
C GLY A 435 15.09 14.78 17.31
N LYS A 436 15.79 13.93 18.07
CA LYS A 436 17.00 13.26 17.62
C LYS A 436 16.69 12.16 16.62
N LEU A 437 17.51 12.10 15.59
CA LEU A 437 17.43 11.10 14.53
C LEU A 437 18.78 10.36 14.41
N PRO A 438 19.05 9.40 15.33
CA PRO A 438 20.26 8.58 15.25
C PRO A 438 20.32 7.80 13.94
N ALA A 439 21.49 7.22 13.64
CA ALA A 439 21.75 6.55 12.36
C ALA A 439 20.85 5.32 12.12
N THR A 440 20.31 4.69 13.17
CA THR A 440 19.49 3.47 13.06
C THR A 440 18.13 3.64 13.72
N LEU A 441 17.14 2.90 13.22
CA LEU A 441 15.81 2.83 13.85
C LEU A 441 15.90 2.32 15.27
N GLN A 442 16.73 1.32 15.56
CA GLN A 442 16.93 0.82 16.93
C GLN A 442 17.43 1.92 17.88
N GLY A 443 18.40 2.73 17.43
CA GLY A 443 18.87 3.89 18.19
C GLY A 443 17.79 4.95 18.40
N TRP A 444 16.90 5.12 17.42
CA TRP A 444 15.75 6.02 17.55
C TRP A 444 14.73 5.48 18.57
N LEU A 445 14.38 4.19 18.50
CA LEU A 445 13.45 3.52 19.40
C LEU A 445 13.93 3.53 20.85
N ALA A 446 15.23 3.47 21.09
CA ALA A 446 15.79 3.54 22.44
C ALA A 446 15.46 4.84 23.21
N GLY A 447 15.11 5.90 22.50
CA GLY A 447 14.68 7.18 23.08
C GLY A 447 13.26 7.59 22.69
N ALA A 448 12.47 6.68 22.13
CA ALA A 448 11.10 6.94 21.74
C ALA A 448 10.12 6.49 22.83
N ASP A 449 9.00 7.19 22.93
CA ASP A 449 7.88 6.85 23.79
C ASP A 449 6.78 6.15 22.98
N GLU A 450 6.23 5.07 23.52
CA GLU A 450 5.04 4.42 22.98
C GLU A 450 3.79 5.09 23.53
N LEU A 451 2.96 5.60 22.64
CA LEU A 451 1.68 6.25 22.94
C LEU A 451 0.52 5.39 22.44
N PRO A 452 -0.59 5.26 23.19
CA PRO A 452 -1.76 4.53 22.73
C PRO A 452 -2.47 5.27 21.59
N GLY A 453 -3.12 4.51 20.71
CA GLY A 453 -4.01 5.02 19.67
C GLY A 453 -3.30 5.42 18.39
N SER A 454 -3.99 6.26 17.62
CA SER A 454 -3.62 6.65 16.25
C SER A 454 -2.47 7.66 16.22
N TRP A 455 -1.63 7.52 15.19
CA TRP A 455 -0.61 8.52 14.83
C TRP A 455 -1.19 9.74 14.10
N TRP A 456 -2.45 9.70 13.63
CA TRP A 456 -3.05 10.78 12.83
C TRP A 456 -3.11 12.12 13.57
N ASP A 457 -3.32 12.11 14.89
CA ASP A 457 -3.37 13.34 15.69
C ASP A 457 -2.01 14.02 15.74
N ASP A 458 -0.93 13.24 15.93
CA ASP A 458 0.44 13.75 15.86
C ASP A 458 0.77 14.35 14.50
N TRP A 459 0.42 13.64 13.43
CA TRP A 459 0.59 14.12 12.07
C TRP A 459 -0.22 15.40 11.79
N SER A 460 -1.46 15.47 12.23
CA SER A 460 -2.32 16.63 12.06
C SER A 460 -1.73 17.88 12.72
N GLU A 461 -1.24 17.76 13.94
CA GLU A 461 -0.59 18.88 14.62
C GLU A 461 0.68 19.35 13.92
N TRP A 462 1.50 18.40 13.45
CA TRP A 462 2.68 18.73 12.65
C TRP A 462 2.30 19.45 11.34
N LEU A 463 1.29 18.95 10.61
CA LEU A 463 0.85 19.53 9.35
C LEU A 463 0.30 20.94 9.52
N LYS A 464 -0.48 21.20 10.58
CA LYS A 464 -0.99 22.54 10.92
C LYS A 464 0.14 23.56 11.08
N GLY A 465 1.28 23.14 11.63
CA GLY A 465 2.47 23.99 11.76
C GLY A 465 3.05 24.48 10.43
N HIS A 466 2.71 23.84 9.31
CA HIS A 466 3.16 24.19 7.95
C HIS A 466 2.05 24.74 7.05
N ALA A 467 0.83 24.84 7.55
CA ALA A 467 -0.35 25.12 6.75
C ALA A 467 -0.65 26.63 6.59
N GLY A 468 0.09 27.49 7.27
CA GLY A 468 -0.12 28.94 7.24
C GLY A 468 -1.30 29.40 8.10
N LYS A 469 -1.81 30.59 7.83
CA LYS A 469 -2.94 31.16 8.57
C LYS A 469 -4.27 30.54 8.13
N GLN A 470 -5.28 30.68 8.98
CA GLN A 470 -6.66 30.32 8.63
C GLN A 470 -7.34 31.44 7.81
N ILE A 471 -8.02 31.04 6.75
CA ILE A 471 -8.81 31.87 5.88
C ILE A 471 -10.24 31.33 5.78
N ALA A 472 -11.17 32.12 5.25
CA ALA A 472 -12.54 31.64 5.00
C ALA A 472 -12.49 30.43 4.03
N ALA A 473 -13.25 29.39 4.33
CA ALA A 473 -13.36 28.25 3.47
C ALA A 473 -13.94 28.64 2.09
N PRO A 474 -13.44 28.06 0.97
CA PRO A 474 -14.01 28.30 -0.35
C PRO A 474 -15.46 27.80 -0.39
N LYS A 475 -16.33 28.58 -1.03
CA LYS A 475 -17.75 28.27 -1.18
C LYS A 475 -18.04 27.36 -2.39
N THR A 476 -17.11 27.30 -3.32
CA THR A 476 -17.23 26.55 -4.57
C THR A 476 -15.96 25.77 -4.84
N TYR A 477 -16.08 24.70 -5.62
CA TYR A 477 -14.94 23.94 -6.12
C TYR A 477 -14.26 24.65 -7.29
N GLY A 478 -12.99 24.37 -7.47
CA GLY A 478 -12.23 24.89 -8.60
C GLY A 478 -11.97 26.39 -8.56
N LYS A 479 -11.79 26.99 -9.72
CA LYS A 479 -11.54 28.44 -9.87
C LYS A 479 -11.93 28.92 -11.25
N GLY A 480 -12.98 29.72 -11.28
CA GLY A 480 -13.45 30.38 -12.51
C GLY A 480 -13.77 29.40 -13.66
N PRO A 481 -13.84 29.90 -14.90
CA PRO A 481 -14.18 29.04 -16.05
C PRO A 481 -13.12 27.96 -16.37
N LYS A 482 -11.85 28.23 -16.04
CA LYS A 482 -10.71 27.35 -16.35
C LYS A 482 -10.74 26.05 -15.53
N TYR A 483 -11.18 26.12 -14.29
CA TYR A 483 -11.21 24.99 -13.35
C TYR A 483 -12.62 24.78 -12.79
N LYS A 484 -13.59 24.67 -13.69
CA LYS A 484 -14.97 24.34 -13.31
C LYS A 484 -15.09 22.87 -12.93
N VAL A 485 -16.12 22.54 -12.16
CA VAL A 485 -16.46 21.16 -11.87
C VAL A 485 -16.71 20.38 -13.16
N ILE A 486 -16.01 19.27 -13.31
CA ILE A 486 -16.17 18.32 -14.43
C ILE A 486 -17.27 17.31 -14.09
N GLU A 487 -17.16 16.70 -12.92
CA GLU A 487 -18.11 15.74 -12.35
C GLU A 487 -17.97 15.68 -10.83
N PRO A 488 -18.95 15.13 -10.10
CA PRO A 488 -18.81 14.90 -8.65
C PRO A 488 -17.71 13.89 -8.33
N ALA A 489 -17.05 14.03 -7.15
CA ALA A 489 -16.21 12.96 -6.62
C ALA A 489 -17.05 11.70 -6.39
N PRO A 490 -16.48 10.51 -6.54
CA PRO A 490 -15.08 10.19 -6.74
C PRO A 490 -14.59 10.26 -8.21
N GLY A 491 -15.43 10.71 -9.14
CA GLY A 491 -15.13 10.74 -10.55
C GLY A 491 -15.24 9.36 -11.22
N ARG A 492 -15.01 9.33 -12.53
CA ARG A 492 -15.13 8.10 -13.33
C ARG A 492 -13.86 7.26 -13.40
N TYR A 493 -12.66 7.89 -13.28
CA TYR A 493 -11.40 7.15 -13.44
C TYR A 493 -11.24 6.04 -12.39
N VAL A 494 -11.61 6.30 -11.15
CA VAL A 494 -11.54 5.31 -10.07
C VAL A 494 -12.44 4.09 -10.28
N LYS A 495 -13.52 4.24 -11.07
CA LYS A 495 -14.51 3.18 -11.31
C LYS A 495 -14.09 2.20 -12.41
N ALA A 496 -13.07 2.55 -13.21
CA ALA A 496 -12.56 1.66 -14.25
C ALA A 496 -11.80 0.48 -13.62
N LYS A 497 -12.23 -0.73 -13.90
CA LYS A 497 -11.57 -1.96 -13.45
C LYS A 497 -10.38 -2.31 -14.34
N ALA A 498 -9.37 -3.02 -13.76
CA ALA A 498 -8.20 -3.53 -14.48
C ALA A 498 -8.52 -4.81 -15.26
#